data_007966b594b02caa7e3bad0044201def
#
_entry.id   007966b594b02caa7e3bad0044201def
#
_cell.length_a   1.000
_cell.length_b   1.000
_cell.length_c   1.000
_cell.angle_alpha   90.00
_cell.angle_beta   90.00
_cell.angle_gamma   90.00
#
_symmetry.space_group_name_H-M   'P 1'
#
loop_
_entity.id
_entity.type
_entity.pdbx_description
1 polymer ?
#
loop_
_entity_poly.entity_id
_entity_poly.type
_entity_poly.pdbx_seq_one_letter_code
_entity_poly.pdbx_strand_id
1 'polypeptide(L)'
;MADNYLENKYAEYQARKTSGTRTGHTTKTLHKTRRVFITGGAEGIGKAIVRAFRGAGHRVAFCDKNETLGKRDCLQTGTQFHLVDVSDKTALEDCLRKIIEEWGDIDIIINNAGVSQFSPITETSVEDFDKILSIN
;
A
#
# COMPACT_ATOMS: atom_id res chain seq x y z
N MET A 1 -0.94 -2.00 -41.68
CA MET A 1 0.46 -1.71 -41.31
C MET A 1 0.64 -1.36 -39.82
N ALA A 2 -0.37 -1.47 -39.01
CA ALA A 2 -0.27 -1.27 -37.55
C ALA A 2 0.18 -2.51 -36.76
N ASP A 3 0.20 -3.68 -37.38
CA ASP A 3 0.32 -4.95 -36.66
C ASP A 3 1.75 -5.35 -36.26
N ASN A 4 2.75 -4.73 -36.85
CA ASN A 4 4.16 -5.09 -36.56
C ASN A 4 4.75 -4.43 -35.29
N TYR A 5 4.11 -3.42 -34.72
CA TYR A 5 4.69 -2.72 -33.56
C TYR A 5 4.65 -3.56 -32.29
N LEU A 6 3.51 -4.19 -32.02
CA LEU A 6 3.33 -5.04 -30.82
C LEU A 6 4.16 -6.33 -30.93
N GLU A 7 4.22 -6.93 -32.13
CA GLU A 7 5.07 -8.11 -32.36
C GLU A 7 6.54 -7.80 -32.19
N ASN A 8 7.02 -6.66 -32.73
CA ASN A 8 8.38 -6.22 -32.53
C ASN A 8 8.71 -5.93 -31.06
N LYS A 9 7.80 -5.31 -30.33
CA LYS A 9 7.96 -5.08 -28.89
C LYS A 9 7.97 -6.37 -28.09
N TYR A 10 7.13 -7.33 -28.46
CA TYR A 10 7.13 -8.64 -27.83
C TYR A 10 8.40 -9.44 -28.12
N ALA A 11 8.90 -9.38 -29.36
CA ALA A 11 10.16 -9.97 -29.75
C ALA A 11 11.37 -9.36 -29.01
N GLU A 12 11.42 -8.02 -28.89
CA GLU A 12 12.42 -7.33 -28.05
C GLU A 12 12.37 -7.76 -26.59
N TYR A 13 11.17 -7.90 -26.03
CA TYR A 13 10.97 -8.38 -24.65
C TYR A 13 11.47 -9.82 -24.48
N GLN A 14 11.16 -10.71 -25.42
CA GLN A 14 11.63 -12.09 -25.42
C GLN A 14 13.15 -12.17 -25.59
N ALA A 15 13.73 -11.38 -26.48
CA ALA A 15 15.18 -11.31 -26.70
C ALA A 15 15.92 -10.85 -25.43
N ARG A 16 15.39 -9.87 -24.69
CA ARG A 16 15.94 -9.45 -23.39
C ARG A 16 15.85 -10.54 -22.33
N LYS A 17 14.82 -11.38 -22.37
CA LYS A 17 14.62 -12.47 -21.43
C LYS A 17 15.56 -13.65 -21.69
N THR A 18 15.93 -13.89 -22.94
CA THR A 18 16.83 -14.99 -23.36
C THR A 18 18.31 -14.60 -23.39
N SER A 19 18.64 -13.33 -23.54
CA SER A 19 20.03 -12.83 -23.54
C SER A 19 20.63 -12.64 -22.15
N GLY A 20 19.92 -13.04 -21.11
CA GLY A 20 20.40 -13.05 -19.73
C GLY A 20 21.49 -14.08 -19.48
N THR A 21 22.64 -13.92 -20.13
CA THR A 21 23.88 -14.57 -19.71
C THR A 21 24.15 -14.08 -18.28
N ARG A 22 24.13 -15.01 -17.34
CA ARG A 22 24.50 -14.79 -15.95
C ARG A 22 25.98 -14.44 -15.86
N THR A 23 26.35 -13.20 -16.16
CA THR A 23 27.57 -12.63 -15.62
C THR A 23 27.20 -12.08 -14.25
N GLY A 24 27.73 -12.73 -13.21
CA GLY A 24 27.47 -12.39 -11.82
C GLY A 24 28.02 -11.02 -11.42
N HIS A 25 27.36 -9.96 -11.90
CA HIS A 25 27.43 -8.67 -11.27
C HIS A 25 26.12 -8.51 -10.51
N THR A 26 26.12 -8.96 -9.25
CA THR A 26 25.22 -8.45 -8.24
C THR A 26 25.53 -6.96 -8.06
N THR A 27 25.03 -6.13 -8.98
CA THR A 27 24.79 -4.75 -8.64
C THR A 27 23.76 -4.79 -7.51
N LYS A 28 24.27 -4.73 -6.26
CA LYS A 28 23.48 -4.43 -5.09
C LYS A 28 22.93 -3.05 -5.36
N THR A 29 21.79 -2.98 -6.06
CA THR A 29 21.04 -1.73 -6.20
C THR A 29 20.68 -1.36 -4.77
N LEU A 30 21.43 -0.42 -4.18
CA LEU A 30 21.13 0.15 -2.88
C LEU A 30 19.82 0.91 -3.05
N HIS A 31 18.71 0.18 -2.99
CA HIS A 31 17.40 0.80 -2.94
C HIS A 31 17.35 1.65 -1.67
N LYS A 32 17.28 2.96 -1.86
CA LYS A 32 17.14 3.89 -0.74
C LYS A 32 15.92 3.46 0.08
N THR A 33 16.12 3.17 1.35
CA THR A 33 15.03 2.88 2.28
C THR A 33 14.02 4.02 2.26
N ARG A 34 12.77 3.72 1.97
CA ARG A 34 11.66 4.68 1.96
C ARG A 34 10.85 4.54 3.24
N ARG A 35 10.23 5.64 3.64
CA ARG A 35 9.27 5.73 4.75
C ARG A 35 7.88 5.68 4.14
N VAL A 36 7.13 4.63 4.43
CA VAL A 36 5.86 4.32 3.77
C VAL A 36 4.74 4.29 4.80
N PHE A 37 3.66 4.99 4.52
CA PHE A 37 2.44 4.95 5.32
C PHE A 37 1.28 4.38 4.50
N ILE A 38 0.50 3.48 5.08
CA ILE A 38 -0.58 2.75 4.41
C ILE A 38 -1.85 2.82 5.24
N THR A 39 -2.97 3.19 4.65
CA THR A 39 -4.27 3.11 5.31
C THR A 39 -4.95 1.77 5.06
N GLY A 40 -5.64 1.21 6.08
CA GLY A 40 -6.29 -0.10 5.97
C GLY A 40 -5.31 -1.26 5.86
N GLY A 41 -4.22 -1.23 6.64
CA GLY A 41 -3.11 -2.16 6.51
C GLY A 41 -3.22 -3.46 7.30
N ALA A 42 -4.28 -3.66 8.11
CA ALA A 42 -4.37 -4.81 9.01
C ALA A 42 -4.84 -6.10 8.33
N GLU A 43 -5.51 -6.00 7.18
CA GLU A 43 -6.03 -7.17 6.46
C GLU A 43 -6.08 -6.96 4.94
N GLY A 44 -6.41 -8.02 4.20
CA GLY A 44 -6.65 -7.99 2.77
C GLY A 44 -5.47 -7.43 1.95
N ILE A 45 -5.80 -6.56 1.01
CA ILE A 45 -4.83 -5.93 0.08
C ILE A 45 -3.84 -5.05 0.84
N GLY A 46 -4.32 -4.24 1.80
CA GLY A 46 -3.47 -3.37 2.61
C GLY A 46 -2.39 -4.13 3.35
N LYS A 47 -2.74 -5.25 3.98
CA LYS A 47 -1.78 -6.14 4.65
C LYS A 47 -0.73 -6.72 3.69
N ALA A 48 -1.14 -7.12 2.49
CA ALA A 48 -0.21 -7.60 1.47
C ALA A 48 0.79 -6.49 1.06
N ILE A 49 0.30 -5.24 0.91
CA ILE A 49 1.14 -4.08 0.62
C ILE A 49 2.12 -3.80 1.75
N VAL A 50 1.67 -3.80 3.02
CA VAL A 50 2.53 -3.64 4.21
C VAL A 50 3.69 -4.64 4.19
N ARG A 51 3.37 -5.91 3.97
CA ARG A 51 4.38 -6.99 3.92
C ARG A 51 5.34 -6.85 2.75
N ALA A 52 4.85 -6.47 1.58
CA ALA A 52 5.68 -6.27 0.40
C ALA A 52 6.71 -5.16 0.61
N PHE A 53 6.29 -3.98 1.09
CA PHE A 53 7.20 -2.88 1.39
C PHE A 53 8.17 -3.21 2.52
N ARG A 54 7.70 -3.86 3.56
CA ARG A 54 8.58 -4.28 4.66
C ARG A 54 9.61 -5.31 4.20
N GLY A 55 9.19 -6.30 3.40
CA GLY A 55 10.08 -7.32 2.81
C GLY A 55 11.12 -6.72 1.86
N ALA A 56 10.79 -5.62 1.20
CA ALA A 56 11.73 -4.85 0.37
C ALA A 56 12.70 -3.96 1.16
N GLY A 57 12.63 -3.98 2.51
CA GLY A 57 13.56 -3.25 3.38
C GLY A 57 13.16 -1.79 3.66
N HIS A 58 11.91 -1.42 3.38
CA HIS A 58 11.40 -0.09 3.69
C HIS A 58 10.94 0.03 5.15
N ARG A 59 10.92 1.26 5.66
CA ARG A 59 10.30 1.59 6.95
C ARG A 59 8.80 1.77 6.73
N VAL A 60 7.98 0.98 7.41
CA VAL A 60 6.54 0.92 7.15
C VAL A 60 5.75 1.20 8.41
N ALA A 61 4.80 2.13 8.32
CA ALA A 61 3.71 2.31 9.27
C ALA A 61 2.37 2.12 8.55
N PHE A 62 1.39 1.66 9.26
CA PHE A 62 0.03 1.54 8.74
C PHE A 62 -0.99 1.87 9.82
N CYS A 63 -2.17 2.27 9.39
CA CYS A 63 -3.32 2.43 10.27
C CYS A 63 -4.47 1.52 9.85
N ASP A 64 -5.29 1.19 10.82
CA ASP A 64 -6.53 0.43 10.66
C ASP A 64 -7.44 0.68 11.85
N LYS A 65 -8.74 0.49 11.68
CA LYS A 65 -9.70 0.50 12.80
C LYS A 65 -9.77 -0.83 13.55
N ASN A 66 -9.21 -1.90 13.00
CA ASN A 66 -9.14 -3.22 13.63
C ASN A 66 -7.88 -3.34 14.49
N GLU A 67 -8.02 -3.03 15.77
CA GLU A 67 -6.91 -3.02 16.73
C GLU A 67 -6.25 -4.40 16.87
N THR A 68 -7.06 -5.45 16.98
CA THR A 68 -6.56 -6.82 17.19
C THR A 68 -5.70 -7.29 16.02
N LEU A 69 -6.18 -7.13 14.79
CA LEU A 69 -5.45 -7.52 13.60
C LEU A 69 -4.21 -6.63 13.39
N GLY A 70 -4.33 -5.33 13.61
CA GLY A 70 -3.23 -4.38 13.48
C GLY A 70 -2.09 -4.68 14.43
N LYS A 71 -2.36 -4.87 15.71
CA LYS A 71 -1.35 -5.24 16.72
C LYS A 71 -0.67 -6.57 16.42
N ARG A 72 -1.43 -7.56 16.00
CA ARG A 72 -0.87 -8.86 15.63
C ARG A 72 0.08 -8.76 14.45
N ASP A 73 -0.33 -8.04 13.40
CA ASP A 73 0.46 -7.96 12.16
C ASP A 73 1.73 -7.11 12.35
N CYS A 74 1.67 -6.01 13.10
CA CYS A 74 2.86 -5.20 13.38
C CYS A 74 3.93 -5.95 14.18
N LEU A 75 3.52 -6.79 15.13
CA LEU A 75 4.46 -7.64 15.89
C LEU A 75 5.16 -8.67 14.99
N GLN A 76 4.41 -9.24 14.02
CA GLN A 76 4.97 -10.23 13.10
C GLN A 76 5.92 -9.63 12.06
N THR A 77 5.67 -8.40 11.65
CA THR A 77 6.39 -7.75 10.54
C THR A 77 7.45 -6.76 10.99
N GLY A 78 7.42 -6.32 12.25
CA GLY A 78 8.29 -5.25 12.74
C GLY A 78 7.95 -3.89 12.12
N THR A 79 6.68 -3.66 11.81
CA THR A 79 6.14 -2.38 11.33
C THR A 79 5.49 -1.60 12.46
N GLN A 80 5.11 -0.34 12.22
CA GLN A 80 4.34 0.44 13.19
C GLN A 80 2.85 0.37 12.87
N PHE A 81 2.03 0.12 13.88
CA PHE A 81 0.58 0.15 13.79
C PHE A 81 0.00 1.33 14.55
N HIS A 82 -0.97 2.00 13.94
CA HIS A 82 -1.75 3.08 14.54
C HIS A 82 -3.24 2.75 14.45
N LEU A 83 -3.93 2.80 15.59
CA LEU A 83 -5.38 2.64 15.64
C LEU A 83 -6.03 3.93 15.18
N VAL A 84 -6.55 3.96 13.96
CA VAL A 84 -7.19 5.14 13.36
C VAL A 84 -8.34 4.69 12.46
N ASP A 85 -9.49 5.32 12.62
CA ASP A 85 -10.54 5.33 11.62
C ASP A 85 -10.26 6.49 10.64
N VAL A 86 -10.07 6.19 9.35
CA VAL A 86 -9.73 7.21 8.34
C VAL A 86 -10.85 8.21 8.08
N SER A 87 -12.08 7.93 8.52
CA SER A 87 -13.19 8.89 8.50
C SER A 87 -13.05 9.98 9.57
N ASP A 88 -12.23 9.74 10.61
CA ASP A 88 -11.85 10.75 11.60
C ASP A 88 -10.61 11.51 11.11
N LYS A 89 -10.86 12.66 10.49
CA LYS A 89 -9.81 13.53 9.95
C LYS A 89 -8.79 13.94 11.01
N THR A 90 -9.22 14.32 12.20
CA THR A 90 -8.33 14.77 13.27
C THR A 90 -7.44 13.64 13.75
N ALA A 91 -7.98 12.45 13.96
CA ALA A 91 -7.20 11.27 14.34
C ALA A 91 -6.16 10.91 13.28
N LEU A 92 -6.51 11.00 12.00
CA LEU A 92 -5.58 10.73 10.90
C LEU A 92 -4.45 11.77 10.83
N GLU A 93 -4.78 13.06 10.95
CA GLU A 93 -3.80 14.16 10.97
C GLU A 93 -2.82 14.01 12.15
N ASP A 94 -3.31 13.70 13.34
CA ASP A 94 -2.48 13.48 14.52
C ASP A 94 -1.58 12.25 14.38
N CYS A 95 -2.08 11.20 13.75
CA CYS A 95 -1.29 10.01 13.44
C CYS A 95 -0.14 10.35 12.49
N LEU A 96 -0.42 11.03 11.39
CA LEU A 96 0.61 11.44 10.42
C LEU A 96 1.65 12.39 11.04
N ARG A 97 1.19 13.33 11.87
CA ARG A 97 2.09 14.25 12.60
C ARG A 97 3.07 13.48 13.47
N LYS A 98 2.60 12.53 14.27
CA LYS A 98 3.45 11.69 15.13
C LYS A 98 4.49 10.89 14.32
N ILE A 99 4.08 10.34 13.17
CA ILE A 99 5.00 9.60 12.30
C ILE A 99 6.07 10.55 11.74
N ILE A 100 5.70 11.75 11.30
CA ILE A 100 6.62 12.74 10.76
C ILE A 100 7.58 13.23 11.84
N GLU A 101 7.11 13.49 13.05
CA GLU A 101 7.95 13.85 14.20
C GLU A 101 9.00 12.77 14.50
N GLU A 102 8.63 11.50 14.42
CA GLU A 102 9.54 10.37 14.68
C GLU A 102 10.48 10.07 13.51
N TRP A 103 9.99 10.17 12.28
CA TRP A 103 10.72 9.74 11.07
C TRP A 103 11.36 10.88 10.29
N GLY A 104 10.98 12.12 10.59
CA GLY A 104 11.39 13.33 9.89
C GLY A 104 10.55 13.63 8.64
N ASP A 105 9.97 12.62 7.99
CA ASP A 105 9.11 12.76 6.81
C ASP A 105 8.43 11.43 6.45
N ILE A 106 7.55 11.45 5.43
CA ILE A 106 6.96 10.27 4.79
C ILE A 106 7.21 10.39 3.29
N ASP A 107 7.84 9.36 2.70
CA ASP A 107 8.18 9.37 1.27
C ASP A 107 7.01 8.88 0.40
N ILE A 108 6.19 7.95 0.91
CA ILE A 108 5.11 7.31 0.16
C ILE A 108 3.89 7.16 1.07
N ILE A 109 2.75 7.62 0.59
CA ILE A 109 1.44 7.39 1.23
C ILE A 109 0.59 6.54 0.29
N ILE A 110 0.00 5.47 0.83
CA ILE A 110 -0.89 4.58 0.09
C ILE A 110 -2.28 4.64 0.73
N ASN A 111 -3.21 5.27 0.05
CA ASN A 111 -4.62 5.30 0.42
C ASN A 111 -5.27 4.00 -0.06
N ASN A 112 -5.36 3.01 0.84
CA ASN A 112 -5.95 1.71 0.56
C ASN A 112 -7.22 1.45 1.37
N ALA A 113 -7.40 2.10 2.52
CA ALA A 113 -8.62 1.96 3.30
C ALA A 113 -9.85 2.29 2.44
N GLY A 114 -10.83 1.41 2.48
CA GLY A 114 -12.06 1.57 1.71
C GLY A 114 -13.12 0.59 2.17
N VAL A 115 -14.36 0.92 1.93
CA VAL A 115 -15.52 0.08 2.17
C VAL A 115 -16.37 0.00 0.90
N SER A 116 -17.05 -1.11 0.73
CA SER A 116 -18.03 -1.29 -0.33
C SER A 116 -19.33 -1.82 0.24
N GLN A 117 -20.42 -1.54 -0.45
CA GLN A 117 -21.73 -2.09 -0.14
C GLN A 117 -22.29 -2.74 -1.39
N PHE A 118 -22.78 -3.95 -1.23
CA PHE A 118 -23.40 -4.71 -2.31
C PHE A 118 -24.94 -4.67 -2.11
N SER A 119 -25.54 -3.59 -2.59
CA SER A 119 -27.00 -3.45 -2.65
C SER A 119 -27.39 -2.78 -3.97
N PRO A 120 -28.61 -3.05 -4.50
CA PRO A 120 -29.15 -2.26 -5.60
C PRO A 120 -29.18 -0.77 -5.22
N ILE A 121 -28.94 0.12 -6.19
CA ILE A 121 -28.97 1.57 -5.94
C ILE A 121 -30.30 2.04 -5.32
N THR A 122 -31.39 1.35 -5.65
CA THR A 122 -32.73 1.63 -5.14
C THR A 122 -32.92 1.29 -3.65
N GLU A 123 -32.02 0.47 -3.09
CA GLU A 123 -32.04 0.02 -1.69
C GLU A 123 -30.90 0.65 -0.87
N THR A 124 -30.03 1.43 -1.51
CA THR A 124 -28.93 2.13 -0.82
C THR A 124 -29.47 3.34 -0.09
N SER A 125 -29.28 3.39 1.23
CA SER A 125 -29.66 4.56 2.03
C SER A 125 -28.69 5.72 1.81
N VAL A 126 -29.13 6.94 2.12
CA VAL A 126 -28.25 8.12 2.08
C VAL A 126 -27.10 7.97 3.08
N GLU A 127 -27.39 7.40 4.25
CA GLU A 127 -26.40 7.14 5.29
C GLU A 127 -25.30 6.17 4.82
N ASP A 128 -25.66 5.12 4.09
CA ASP A 128 -24.70 4.18 3.53
C ASP A 128 -23.85 4.83 2.43
N PHE A 129 -24.46 5.66 1.60
CA PHE A 129 -23.77 6.42 0.58
C PHE A 129 -22.78 7.41 1.20
N ASP A 130 -23.19 8.19 2.20
CA ASP A 130 -22.33 9.14 2.91
C ASP A 130 -21.18 8.43 3.62
N LYS A 131 -21.44 7.26 4.21
CA LYS A 131 -20.40 6.44 4.82
C LYS A 131 -19.33 5.99 3.82
N ILE A 132 -19.74 5.53 2.64
CA ILE A 132 -18.81 5.14 1.58
C ILE A 132 -17.95 6.34 1.17
N LEU A 133 -18.55 7.49 0.94
CA LEU A 133 -17.84 8.71 0.54
C LEU A 133 -16.90 9.24 1.64
N SER A 134 -17.24 9.08 2.90
CA SER A 134 -16.40 9.56 4.01
C SER A 134 -15.14 8.71 4.24
N ILE A 135 -15.17 7.46 3.80
CA ILE A 135 -14.06 6.52 3.98
C ILE A 135 -13.22 6.42 2.71
N ASN A 136 -13.85 6.33 1.55
CA ASN A 136 -13.20 6.14 0.25
C ASN A 136 -12.78 7.46 -0.39
#